data_057b54c38ea99af9822409b1bcbce9bd
#
_entry.id   057b54c38ea99af9822409b1bcbce9bd
#
_cell.length_a   1.000
_cell.length_b   1.000
_cell.length_c   1.000
_cell.angle_alpha   90.00
_cell.angle_beta   90.00
_cell.angle_gamma   90.00
#
_symmetry.space_group_name_H-M   'P 1'
#
loop_
_entity.id
_entity.type
_entity.pdbx_description
1 polymer ?
#
loop_
_entity_poly.entity_id
_entity_poly.type
_entity_poly.pdbx_seq_one_letter_code
_entity_poly.pdbx_strand_id
1 'polypeptide(L)'
;IVTDRFCSTCGQLASDFHRPFWELISSSLADVFSLDGRLLRTLPTLMLRPGRLTRNYLDGQRARYVPPFRMFLLASLLFFLTVFTVGDEFGWFDGWKFDPQGQTEKSMSLTTPASRDAAGQAGGETAAADLFADILLPDGSVDRDALHALIQDQADEAATPEDIEMSYKTADRAATVYENQDRFGARLRQWAPRFSLLFLPVFSLLLTFLYVWHRKIYLYDHLIAGLHFQTFLYLLGTTLLLVAAIVPQSAGWLVLGGFLVIIAYLYRMLRVTYRSGRVMSALRTTVLLIIGMILLATLALGLVILSFLLT
;
A
#
# COMPACT_ATOMS: atom_id res chain seq x y z
N ILE A 1 -22.63 -36.02 -8.44
CA ILE A 1 -22.91 -36.46 -7.07
C ILE A 1 -21.63 -37.16 -6.60
N VAL A 2 -20.94 -36.65 -5.62
CA VAL A 2 -19.75 -37.25 -5.02
C VAL A 2 -20.26 -38.22 -3.97
N THR A 3 -20.05 -39.50 -4.19
CA THR A 3 -20.47 -40.60 -3.29
C THR A 3 -19.44 -40.87 -2.19
N ASP A 4 -18.18 -40.44 -2.42
CA ASP A 4 -17.07 -40.65 -1.51
C ASP A 4 -16.69 -39.37 -0.76
N ARG A 5 -15.92 -39.51 0.32
CA ARG A 5 -15.41 -38.43 1.15
C ARG A 5 -14.56 -37.39 0.36
N PHE A 6 -13.98 -37.84 -0.77
CA PHE A 6 -13.17 -37.04 -1.68
C PHE A 6 -13.65 -37.18 -3.12
N CYS A 7 -13.61 -36.10 -3.89
CA CYS A 7 -13.87 -36.15 -5.34
C CYS A 7 -12.73 -36.91 -6.04
N SER A 8 -13.06 -37.98 -6.79
CA SER A 8 -12.08 -38.78 -7.53
C SER A 8 -11.34 -38.03 -8.64
N THR A 9 -11.94 -36.93 -9.16
CA THR A 9 -11.37 -36.15 -10.26
C THR A 9 -10.45 -35.00 -9.78
N CYS A 10 -10.73 -34.39 -8.64
CA CYS A 10 -9.98 -33.19 -8.15
C CYS A 10 -9.46 -33.33 -6.73
N GLY A 11 -9.76 -34.42 -6.00
CA GLY A 11 -9.31 -34.68 -4.64
C GLY A 11 -9.95 -33.80 -3.57
N GLN A 12 -11.02 -33.06 -3.89
CA GLN A 12 -11.67 -32.16 -2.93
C GLN A 12 -12.58 -32.91 -1.97
N LEU A 13 -12.57 -32.53 -0.68
CA LEU A 13 -13.50 -33.06 0.33
C LEU A 13 -14.94 -32.65 0.01
N ALA A 14 -15.89 -33.56 0.08
CA ALA A 14 -17.30 -33.30 -0.22
C ALA A 14 -17.99 -32.36 0.78
N SER A 15 -17.45 -32.26 2.01
CA SER A 15 -17.98 -31.45 3.12
C SER A 15 -17.39 -30.04 3.25
N ASP A 16 -16.50 -29.63 2.34
CA ASP A 16 -15.65 -28.43 2.48
C ASP A 16 -16.34 -27.11 2.09
N PHE A 17 -17.67 -27.06 2.01
CA PHE A 17 -18.38 -25.89 1.51
C PHE A 17 -18.56 -24.75 2.55
N HIS A 18 -18.48 -25.05 3.85
CA HIS A 18 -18.74 -24.06 4.90
C HIS A 18 -17.80 -24.28 6.10
N ARG A 19 -16.51 -23.93 5.95
CA ARG A 19 -15.62 -23.87 7.11
C ARG A 19 -15.66 -22.49 7.73
N PRO A 20 -15.64 -22.36 9.07
CA PRO A 20 -15.54 -21.08 9.75
C PRO A 20 -14.23 -20.38 9.35
N PHE A 21 -14.27 -19.06 9.21
CA PHE A 21 -13.15 -18.23 8.77
C PHE A 21 -11.86 -18.47 9.58
N TRP A 22 -11.99 -18.72 10.88
CA TRP A 22 -10.86 -19.01 11.79
C TRP A 22 -10.13 -20.33 11.47
N GLU A 23 -10.85 -21.34 11.01
CA GLU A 23 -10.25 -22.62 10.65
C GLU A 23 -9.45 -22.50 9.33
N LEU A 24 -9.88 -21.61 8.46
CA LEU A 24 -9.18 -21.25 7.23
C LEU A 24 -7.86 -20.52 7.53
N ILE A 25 -7.87 -19.62 8.52
CA ILE A 25 -6.67 -18.90 8.97
C ILE A 25 -5.68 -19.85 9.65
N SER A 26 -6.14 -20.66 10.61
CA SER A 26 -5.24 -21.52 11.38
C SER A 26 -4.57 -22.61 10.54
N SER A 27 -5.31 -23.24 9.62
CA SER A 27 -4.76 -24.22 8.68
C SER A 27 -3.82 -23.56 7.66
N SER A 28 -4.10 -22.33 7.23
CA SER A 28 -3.24 -21.60 6.31
C SER A 28 -1.93 -21.15 6.95
N LEU A 29 -1.92 -20.78 8.23
CA LEU A 29 -0.68 -20.42 8.94
C LEU A 29 0.27 -21.59 9.11
N ALA A 30 -0.25 -22.78 9.46
CA ALA A 30 0.57 -23.99 9.63
C ALA A 30 1.24 -24.43 8.32
N ASP A 31 0.57 -24.17 7.19
CA ASP A 31 1.03 -24.57 5.85
C ASP A 31 1.82 -23.46 5.11
N VAL A 32 1.98 -22.26 5.66
CA VAL A 32 2.58 -21.09 4.96
C VAL A 32 3.95 -21.41 4.36
N PHE A 33 4.74 -22.21 5.04
CA PHE A 33 6.12 -22.53 4.62
C PHE A 33 6.26 -23.82 3.79
N SER A 34 5.21 -24.58 3.57
CA SER A 34 5.29 -25.75 2.70
C SER A 34 5.24 -25.30 1.22
N LEU A 35 6.38 -25.37 0.54
CA LEU A 35 6.49 -25.16 -0.92
C LEU A 35 5.74 -26.29 -1.64
N ASP A 36 4.48 -26.02 -1.96
CA ASP A 36 3.60 -26.97 -2.62
C ASP A 36 3.75 -26.84 -4.14
N GLY A 37 3.82 -27.94 -4.88
CA GLY A 37 3.85 -27.92 -6.35
C GLY A 37 2.63 -27.23 -7.01
N ARG A 38 1.61 -26.91 -6.21
CA ARG A 38 0.46 -26.08 -6.62
C ARG A 38 0.86 -24.64 -6.94
N LEU A 39 1.95 -24.10 -6.36
CA LEU A 39 2.45 -22.74 -6.63
C LEU A 39 2.77 -22.55 -8.11
N LEU A 40 3.43 -23.52 -8.74
CA LEU A 40 3.79 -23.48 -10.16
C LEU A 40 2.56 -23.40 -11.11
N ARG A 41 1.39 -23.81 -10.66
CA ARG A 41 0.13 -23.67 -11.40
C ARG A 41 -0.61 -22.38 -11.05
N THR A 42 -0.53 -21.97 -9.81
CA THR A 42 -1.32 -20.86 -9.28
C THR A 42 -0.72 -19.51 -9.71
N LEU A 43 0.60 -19.33 -9.58
CA LEU A 43 1.28 -18.07 -9.93
C LEU A 43 1.11 -17.67 -11.41
N PRO A 44 1.39 -18.54 -12.41
CA PRO A 44 1.16 -18.17 -13.81
C PRO A 44 -0.32 -17.90 -14.13
N THR A 45 -1.23 -18.65 -13.49
CA THR A 45 -2.66 -18.43 -13.68
C THR A 45 -3.11 -17.09 -13.11
N LEU A 46 -2.58 -16.70 -11.93
CA LEU A 46 -2.84 -15.40 -11.31
C LEU A 46 -2.30 -14.26 -12.17
N MET A 47 -1.02 -14.31 -12.55
CA MET A 47 -0.33 -13.20 -13.23
C MET A 47 -0.80 -13.03 -14.68
N LEU A 48 -0.91 -14.13 -15.45
CA LEU A 48 -1.14 -14.07 -16.89
C LEU A 48 -2.61 -14.23 -17.31
N ARG A 49 -3.48 -14.72 -16.41
CA ARG A 49 -4.89 -15.01 -16.72
C ARG A 49 -5.84 -14.32 -15.73
N PRO A 50 -5.99 -12.98 -15.80
CA PRO A 50 -6.78 -12.19 -14.85
C PRO A 50 -8.19 -12.74 -14.64
N GLY A 51 -8.57 -12.96 -13.39
CA GLY A 51 -9.89 -13.44 -12.99
C GLY A 51 -10.14 -14.95 -13.16
N ARG A 52 -9.30 -15.65 -13.94
CA ARG A 52 -9.51 -17.10 -14.17
C ARG A 52 -9.25 -17.92 -12.92
N LEU A 53 -8.21 -17.58 -12.16
CA LEU A 53 -7.94 -18.23 -10.88
C LEU A 53 -9.11 -18.05 -9.91
N THR A 54 -9.58 -16.80 -9.74
CA THR A 54 -10.72 -16.47 -8.90
C THR A 54 -11.96 -17.23 -9.34
N ARG A 55 -12.25 -17.24 -10.64
CA ARG A 55 -13.41 -17.95 -11.19
C ARG A 55 -13.35 -19.47 -10.94
N ASN A 56 -12.21 -20.11 -11.22
CA ASN A 56 -12.02 -21.54 -10.97
C ASN A 56 -12.20 -21.86 -9.47
N TYR A 57 -11.72 -20.98 -8.59
CA TYR A 57 -11.86 -21.16 -7.14
C TYR A 57 -13.32 -21.06 -6.68
N LEU A 58 -14.09 -20.12 -7.26
CA LEU A 58 -15.53 -19.97 -7.01
C LEU A 58 -16.35 -21.11 -7.60
N ASP A 59 -15.93 -21.65 -8.76
CA ASP A 59 -16.54 -22.82 -9.38
C ASP A 59 -16.18 -24.15 -8.67
N GLY A 60 -15.49 -24.09 -7.49
CA GLY A 60 -15.24 -25.23 -6.62
C GLY A 60 -13.89 -25.94 -6.85
N GLN A 61 -13.04 -25.54 -7.79
CA GLN A 61 -11.74 -26.16 -8.06
C GLN A 61 -10.65 -25.75 -7.05
N ARG A 62 -10.97 -25.77 -5.75
CA ARG A 62 -10.13 -25.23 -4.67
C ARG A 62 -8.89 -26.09 -4.42
N ALA A 63 -9.02 -27.41 -4.46
CA ALA A 63 -7.93 -28.35 -4.17
C ALA A 63 -6.76 -28.26 -5.16
N ARG A 64 -7.00 -27.72 -6.35
CA ARG A 64 -6.01 -27.61 -7.43
C ARG A 64 -5.03 -26.45 -7.26
N TYR A 65 -5.41 -25.44 -6.49
CA TYR A 65 -4.70 -24.19 -6.32
C TYR A 65 -4.28 -23.95 -4.86
N VAL A 66 -3.32 -23.06 -4.66
CA VAL A 66 -2.95 -22.60 -3.32
C VAL A 66 -4.10 -21.76 -2.73
N PRO A 67 -4.42 -21.90 -1.42
CA PRO A 67 -5.43 -21.07 -0.78
C PRO A 67 -5.14 -19.57 -0.94
N PRO A 68 -6.16 -18.74 -1.27
CA PRO A 68 -5.97 -17.31 -1.57
C PRO A 68 -5.28 -16.54 -0.45
N PHE A 69 -5.67 -16.80 0.80
CA PHE A 69 -5.10 -16.14 1.96
C PHE A 69 -3.61 -16.46 2.16
N ARG A 70 -3.21 -17.71 1.92
CA ARG A 70 -1.80 -18.12 1.98
C ARG A 70 -0.96 -17.42 0.91
N MET A 71 -1.45 -17.35 -0.32
CA MET A 71 -0.77 -16.62 -1.40
C MET A 71 -0.63 -15.15 -1.08
N PHE A 72 -1.67 -14.55 -0.53
CA PHE A 72 -1.68 -13.16 -0.10
C PHE A 72 -0.60 -12.90 0.97
N LEU A 73 -0.52 -13.74 2.01
CA LEU A 73 0.50 -13.60 3.07
C LEU A 73 1.92 -13.73 2.51
N LEU A 74 2.18 -14.74 1.66
CA LEU A 74 3.50 -14.93 1.06
C LEU A 74 3.87 -13.76 0.14
N ALA A 75 2.94 -13.28 -0.68
CA ALA A 75 3.18 -12.16 -1.57
C ALA A 75 3.37 -10.84 -0.82
N SER A 76 2.62 -10.60 0.26
CA SER A 76 2.79 -9.42 1.11
C SER A 76 4.14 -9.43 1.82
N LEU A 77 4.54 -10.58 2.38
CA LEU A 77 5.86 -10.73 3.00
C LEU A 77 6.98 -10.44 2.01
N LEU A 78 6.92 -11.03 0.82
CA LEU A 78 7.91 -10.81 -0.23
C LEU A 78 7.96 -9.35 -0.67
N PHE A 79 6.78 -8.72 -0.84
CA PHE A 79 6.68 -7.31 -1.22
C PHE A 79 7.31 -6.38 -0.19
N PHE A 80 6.93 -6.50 1.09
CA PHE A 80 7.46 -5.63 2.13
C PHE A 80 8.95 -5.88 2.38
N LEU A 81 9.39 -7.13 2.33
CA LEU A 81 10.82 -7.45 2.38
C LEU A 81 11.58 -6.74 1.26
N THR A 82 11.08 -6.82 0.01
CA THR A 82 11.70 -6.14 -1.14
C THR A 82 11.66 -4.63 -0.98
N VAL A 83 10.52 -4.04 -0.59
CA VAL A 83 10.39 -2.58 -0.38
C VAL A 83 11.42 -2.09 0.64
N PHE A 84 11.55 -2.78 1.77
CA PHE A 84 12.46 -2.33 2.83
C PHE A 84 13.91 -2.55 2.45
N THR A 85 14.27 -3.70 1.84
CA THR A 85 15.64 -3.97 1.40
C THR A 85 16.08 -3.02 0.28
N VAL A 86 15.26 -2.87 -0.74
CA VAL A 86 15.54 -1.95 -1.85
C VAL A 86 15.52 -0.50 -1.38
N GLY A 87 14.55 -0.13 -0.53
CA GLY A 87 14.45 1.22 0.01
C GLY A 87 15.64 1.62 0.87
N ASP A 88 16.21 0.70 1.66
CA ASP A 88 17.42 0.94 2.44
C ASP A 88 18.66 1.06 1.53
N GLU A 89 18.79 0.20 0.53
CA GLU A 89 19.93 0.23 -0.42
C GLU A 89 19.95 1.52 -1.25
N PHE A 90 18.78 2.03 -1.65
CA PHE A 90 18.67 3.26 -2.44
C PHE A 90 18.47 4.52 -1.59
N GLY A 91 18.53 4.42 -0.26
CA GLY A 91 18.37 5.56 0.64
C GLY A 91 16.99 6.23 0.57
N TRP A 92 15.95 5.51 0.16
CA TRP A 92 14.60 6.09 0.08
C TRP A 92 14.08 6.56 1.44
N PHE A 93 14.52 5.91 2.49
CA PHE A 93 14.16 6.26 3.86
C PHE A 93 15.11 7.28 4.48
N ASP A 94 16.30 7.48 3.90
CA ASP A 94 17.23 8.53 4.31
C ASP A 94 16.90 9.88 3.67
N GLY A 95 16.33 9.89 2.46
CA GLY A 95 15.84 11.09 1.78
C GLY A 95 14.60 11.74 2.43
N TRP A 96 14.03 11.12 3.46
CA TRP A 96 12.98 11.71 4.30
C TRP A 96 13.56 12.46 5.49
N LYS A 97 14.87 12.37 5.73
CA LYS A 97 15.55 13.18 6.74
C LYS A 97 15.60 14.60 6.23
N PHE A 98 14.86 15.45 6.89
CA PHE A 98 14.89 16.88 6.60
C PHE A 98 16.22 17.43 7.14
N ASP A 99 17.14 17.79 6.25
CA ASP A 99 18.39 18.44 6.59
C ASP A 99 18.34 19.90 6.11
N PRO A 100 18.03 20.85 7.01
CA PRO A 100 17.90 22.26 6.64
C PRO A 100 19.26 22.89 6.30
N GLN A 101 20.39 22.25 6.64
CA GLN A 101 21.72 22.80 6.34
C GLN A 101 22.26 22.37 4.96
N GLY A 102 21.45 21.63 4.16
CA GLY A 102 21.77 21.34 2.76
C GLY A 102 23.04 20.51 2.53
N GLN A 103 23.53 19.76 3.53
CA GLN A 103 24.74 18.96 3.43
C GLN A 103 24.55 17.58 2.78
N THR A 104 23.39 17.29 2.22
CA THR A 104 23.14 16.04 1.50
C THR A 104 23.42 16.21 0.00
N GLU A 105 24.69 16.25 -0.41
CA GLU A 105 25.09 16.16 -1.83
C GLU A 105 24.58 14.90 -2.54
N LYS A 106 23.98 13.96 -1.82
CA LYS A 106 23.51 12.66 -2.36
C LYS A 106 22.09 12.60 -2.85
N SER A 107 21.21 13.51 -2.47
CA SER A 107 19.79 13.48 -2.88
C SER A 107 19.48 14.21 -4.19
N MET A 108 20.46 14.84 -4.83
CA MET A 108 20.27 15.70 -6.02
C MET A 108 20.61 15.04 -7.36
N SER A 109 20.78 13.73 -7.45
CA SER A 109 21.14 13.08 -8.72
C SER A 109 19.94 12.65 -9.60
N LEU A 110 18.70 12.94 -9.21
CA LEU A 110 17.51 12.65 -10.03
C LEU A 110 16.89 13.89 -10.70
N THR A 111 17.43 15.08 -10.47
CA THR A 111 16.99 16.29 -11.17
C THR A 111 17.89 16.55 -12.38
N THR A 112 17.30 16.47 -13.59
CA THR A 112 17.92 16.86 -14.85
C THR A 112 18.37 18.33 -14.80
N PRO A 113 19.49 18.71 -15.47
CA PRO A 113 20.03 20.08 -15.48
C PRO A 113 19.01 21.16 -15.91
N ALA A 114 17.99 20.79 -16.69
CA ALA A 114 16.96 21.69 -17.19
C ALA A 114 15.95 22.20 -16.13
N SER A 115 15.91 21.62 -14.92
CA SER A 115 15.01 22.07 -13.84
C SER A 115 15.65 23.05 -12.86
N ARG A 116 16.96 23.29 -12.95
CA ARG A 116 17.66 24.28 -12.10
C ARG A 116 17.33 25.73 -12.43
N ASP A 117 17.06 26.02 -13.70
CA ASP A 117 16.76 27.39 -14.11
C ASP A 117 15.31 27.82 -13.79
N ALA A 118 14.40 26.86 -13.50
CA ALA A 118 13.04 27.13 -13.09
C ALA A 118 12.86 27.29 -11.56
N ALA A 119 13.77 26.74 -10.75
CA ALA A 119 13.73 26.82 -9.28
C ALA A 119 14.24 28.18 -8.75
N GLY A 120 14.91 28.98 -9.57
CA GLY A 120 15.43 30.30 -9.19
C GLY A 120 14.41 31.42 -9.00
N GLN A 121 13.11 31.16 -9.12
CA GLN A 121 12.04 32.16 -9.02
C GLN A 121 10.99 31.87 -7.92
N ALA A 122 11.14 30.85 -7.10
CA ALA A 122 10.23 30.59 -5.97
C ALA A 122 10.75 31.26 -4.71
N GLY A 123 10.45 32.54 -4.54
CA GLY A 123 10.78 33.33 -3.32
C GLY A 123 10.10 32.84 -2.01
N GLY A 124 9.48 31.65 -2.01
CA GLY A 124 8.88 31.02 -0.83
C GLY A 124 9.79 29.98 -0.15
N GLU A 125 10.75 29.38 -0.87
CA GLU A 125 11.65 28.38 -0.28
C GLU A 125 12.74 29.00 0.60
N THR A 126 13.21 30.21 0.26
CA THR A 126 14.22 30.93 1.07
C THR A 126 13.66 31.41 2.40
N ALA A 127 12.42 31.92 2.43
CA ALA A 127 11.80 32.41 3.66
C ALA A 127 11.53 31.28 4.68
N ALA A 128 11.13 30.10 4.21
CA ALA A 128 10.95 28.93 5.08
C ALA A 128 12.29 28.41 5.61
N ALA A 129 13.35 28.36 4.77
CA ALA A 129 14.68 27.92 5.19
C ALA A 129 15.30 28.86 6.22
N ASP A 130 15.15 30.18 6.04
CA ASP A 130 15.62 31.20 6.98
C ASP A 130 14.87 31.07 8.32
N LEU A 131 13.56 30.86 8.29
CA LEU A 131 12.74 30.68 9.51
C LEU A 131 13.14 29.39 10.28
N PHE A 132 13.49 28.33 9.58
CA PHE A 132 13.97 27.10 10.20
C PHE A 132 15.38 27.25 10.78
N ALA A 133 16.23 28.10 10.18
CA ALA A 133 17.58 28.35 10.68
C ALA A 133 17.57 29.05 12.05
N ASP A 134 16.57 29.90 12.31
CA ASP A 134 16.45 30.66 13.57
C ASP A 134 15.95 29.81 14.74
N ILE A 135 15.32 28.66 14.49
CA ILE A 135 14.78 27.76 15.53
C ILE A 135 15.63 26.50 15.75
N LEU A 136 16.72 26.32 14.99
CA LEU A 136 17.61 25.16 15.14
C LEU A 136 18.83 25.53 15.98
N LEU A 137 19.06 24.71 17.01
CA LEU A 137 20.26 24.80 17.83
C LEU A 137 21.45 24.14 17.12
N PRO A 138 22.69 24.51 17.46
CA PRO A 138 23.91 23.98 16.84
C PRO A 138 24.07 22.44 16.97
N ASP A 139 23.38 21.82 17.92
CA ASP A 139 23.36 20.37 18.16
C ASP A 139 22.31 19.64 17.30
N GLY A 140 21.55 20.39 16.48
CA GLY A 140 20.49 19.85 15.62
C GLY A 140 19.14 19.65 16.32
N SER A 141 19.01 20.05 17.58
CA SER A 141 17.73 20.08 18.28
C SER A 141 16.93 21.34 17.94
N VAL A 142 15.63 21.31 18.20
CA VAL A 142 14.73 22.46 17.98
C VAL A 142 14.59 23.28 19.25
N ASP A 143 14.85 24.58 19.16
CA ASP A 143 14.56 25.52 20.23
C ASP A 143 13.03 25.73 20.38
N ARG A 144 12.45 25.07 21.38
CA ARG A 144 10.99 25.09 21.60
C ARG A 144 10.46 26.44 22.06
N ASP A 145 11.28 27.20 22.76
CA ASP A 145 10.89 28.52 23.21
C ASP A 145 10.83 29.50 22.02
N ALA A 146 11.80 29.42 21.11
CA ALA A 146 11.78 30.19 19.88
C ALA A 146 10.61 29.75 18.96
N LEU A 147 10.34 28.44 18.86
CA LEU A 147 9.21 27.88 18.09
C LEU A 147 7.87 28.39 18.64
N HIS A 148 7.67 28.38 19.95
CA HIS A 148 6.46 28.90 20.60
C HIS A 148 6.31 30.41 20.44
N ALA A 149 7.40 31.15 20.50
CA ALA A 149 7.39 32.60 20.27
C ALA A 149 6.94 32.94 18.83
N LEU A 150 7.42 32.18 17.82
CA LEU A 150 6.99 32.33 16.44
C LEU A 150 5.49 32.03 16.25
N ILE A 151 4.97 30.97 16.88
CA ILE A 151 3.55 30.63 16.81
C ILE A 151 2.70 31.75 17.42
N GLN A 152 3.17 32.33 18.52
CA GLN A 152 2.46 33.41 19.18
C GLN A 152 2.45 34.70 18.36
N ASP A 153 3.57 35.02 17.69
CA ASP A 153 3.69 36.17 16.78
C ASP A 153 2.81 36.03 15.52
N GLN A 154 2.63 34.80 15.03
CA GLN A 154 1.81 34.51 13.86
C GLN A 154 0.34 34.18 14.17
N ALA A 155 -0.02 34.15 15.48
CA ALA A 155 -1.39 33.84 15.86
C ALA A 155 -2.32 35.01 15.46
N ASP A 156 -3.41 34.67 14.75
CA ASP A 156 -4.46 35.62 14.39
C ASP A 156 -5.08 36.24 15.69
N GLU A 157 -5.44 37.52 15.64
CA GLU A 157 -6.16 38.18 16.74
C GLU A 157 -7.47 37.50 17.15
N ALA A 158 -8.00 36.66 16.26
CA ALA A 158 -9.20 35.85 16.47
C ALA A 158 -8.92 34.45 17.07
N ALA A 159 -7.65 34.04 17.24
CA ALA A 159 -7.29 32.73 17.77
C ALA A 159 -7.69 32.58 19.23
N THR A 160 -8.37 31.51 19.57
CA THR A 160 -8.72 31.19 20.95
C THR A 160 -7.49 30.65 21.72
N PRO A 161 -7.44 30.78 23.07
CA PRO A 161 -6.37 30.17 23.86
C PRO A 161 -6.23 28.64 23.62
N GLU A 162 -7.33 27.96 23.28
CA GLU A 162 -7.36 26.53 22.97
C GLU A 162 -6.68 26.23 21.61
N ASP A 163 -6.87 27.10 20.62
CA ASP A 163 -6.23 26.98 19.29
C ASP A 163 -4.71 27.16 19.40
N ILE A 164 -4.26 28.12 20.22
CA ILE A 164 -2.85 28.40 20.49
C ILE A 164 -2.20 27.20 21.22
N GLU A 165 -2.86 26.66 22.25
CA GLU A 165 -2.37 25.46 22.96
C GLU A 165 -2.29 24.23 22.04
N MET A 166 -3.26 24.05 21.14
CA MET A 166 -3.23 22.99 20.13
C MET A 166 -2.08 23.16 19.16
N SER A 167 -1.80 24.39 18.74
CA SER A 167 -0.67 24.74 17.87
C SER A 167 0.67 24.43 18.54
N TYR A 168 0.84 24.77 19.81
CA TYR A 168 2.04 24.42 20.57
C TYR A 168 2.24 22.91 20.65
N LYS A 169 1.20 22.15 21.03
CA LYS A 169 1.27 20.68 21.12
C LYS A 169 1.63 20.04 19.76
N THR A 170 1.10 20.61 18.68
CA THR A 170 1.39 20.10 17.32
C THR A 170 2.81 20.42 16.90
N ALA A 171 3.29 21.62 17.19
CA ALA A 171 4.64 22.08 16.91
C ALA A 171 5.68 21.29 17.73
N ASP A 172 5.45 21.06 19.02
CA ASP A 172 6.32 20.26 19.87
C ASP A 172 6.44 18.81 19.38
N ARG A 173 5.34 18.25 18.90
CA ARG A 173 5.37 16.93 18.27
C ARG A 173 6.15 16.95 16.96
N ALA A 174 5.95 17.97 16.12
CA ALA A 174 6.71 18.12 14.89
C ALA A 174 8.21 18.24 15.18
N ALA A 175 8.60 19.03 16.17
CA ALA A 175 9.98 19.14 16.65
C ALA A 175 10.51 17.78 17.12
N THR A 176 9.73 17.03 17.91
CA THR A 176 10.10 15.69 18.37
C THR A 176 10.29 14.71 17.22
N VAL A 177 9.43 14.75 16.20
CA VAL A 177 9.57 13.92 14.99
C VAL A 177 10.80 14.31 14.20
N TYR A 178 11.09 15.60 14.08
CA TYR A 178 12.30 16.11 13.44
C TYR A 178 13.57 15.63 14.15
N GLU A 179 13.63 15.76 15.49
CA GLU A 179 14.76 15.28 16.30
C GLU A 179 14.92 13.75 16.27
N ASN A 180 13.82 13.00 16.07
CA ASN A 180 13.78 11.53 16.09
C ASN A 180 13.32 10.92 14.77
N GLN A 181 13.80 11.43 13.64
CA GLN A 181 13.40 10.97 12.30
C GLN A 181 13.58 9.46 12.10
N ASP A 182 14.62 8.88 12.69
CA ASP A 182 14.85 7.43 12.64
C ASP A 182 13.74 6.65 13.35
N ARG A 183 13.24 7.15 14.47
CA ARG A 183 12.09 6.53 15.19
C ARG A 183 10.80 6.65 14.37
N PHE A 184 10.57 7.80 13.76
CA PHE A 184 9.43 7.99 12.87
C PHE A 184 9.48 7.02 11.69
N GLY A 185 10.62 6.91 11.01
CA GLY A 185 10.83 5.96 9.92
C GLY A 185 10.64 4.49 10.35
N ALA A 186 11.16 4.13 11.53
CA ALA A 186 10.97 2.79 12.09
C ALA A 186 9.48 2.49 12.38
N ARG A 187 8.73 3.46 12.90
CA ARG A 187 7.28 3.34 13.12
C ARG A 187 6.53 3.16 11.81
N LEU A 188 6.85 3.98 10.81
CA LEU A 188 6.25 3.87 9.48
C LEU A 188 6.44 2.45 8.90
N ARG A 189 7.66 1.91 8.95
CA ARG A 189 8.00 0.55 8.50
C ARG A 189 7.22 -0.51 9.28
N GLN A 190 7.11 -0.36 10.59
CA GLN A 190 6.41 -1.30 11.48
C GLN A 190 4.90 -1.37 11.17
N TRP A 191 4.27 -0.23 10.86
CA TRP A 191 2.83 -0.13 10.67
C TRP A 191 2.38 -0.31 9.22
N ALA A 192 3.25 -0.06 8.23
CA ALA A 192 2.90 -0.16 6.81
C ALA A 192 2.25 -1.51 6.40
N PRO A 193 2.78 -2.70 6.79
CA PRO A 193 2.14 -3.96 6.47
C PRO A 193 0.74 -4.11 7.10
N ARG A 194 0.55 -3.58 8.33
CA ARG A 194 -0.73 -3.64 9.04
C ARG A 194 -1.79 -2.78 8.37
N PHE A 195 -1.42 -1.57 7.94
CA PHE A 195 -2.31 -0.69 7.19
C PHE A 195 -2.68 -1.27 5.82
N SER A 196 -1.76 -1.95 5.16
CA SER A 196 -2.05 -2.60 3.90
C SER A 196 -3.06 -3.75 4.03
N LEU A 197 -3.12 -4.43 5.19
CA LEU A 197 -4.13 -5.45 5.47
C LEU A 197 -5.54 -4.86 5.55
N LEU A 198 -5.69 -3.59 5.98
CA LEU A 198 -6.99 -2.91 6.05
C LEU A 198 -7.59 -2.67 4.66
N PHE A 199 -6.75 -2.59 3.63
CA PHE A 199 -7.22 -2.45 2.25
C PHE A 199 -8.12 -3.61 1.83
N LEU A 200 -7.81 -4.83 2.25
CA LEU A 200 -8.52 -6.04 1.86
C LEU A 200 -10.02 -6.04 2.24
N PRO A 201 -10.40 -5.88 3.52
CA PRO A 201 -11.82 -5.87 3.88
C PRO A 201 -12.56 -4.70 3.26
N VAL A 202 -11.97 -3.51 3.18
CA VAL A 202 -12.60 -2.33 2.59
C VAL A 202 -12.80 -2.53 1.09
N PHE A 203 -11.81 -3.04 0.36
CA PHE A 203 -11.93 -3.35 -1.07
C PHE A 203 -12.99 -4.44 -1.33
N SER A 204 -13.07 -5.45 -0.46
CA SER A 204 -14.07 -6.53 -0.57
C SER A 204 -15.49 -6.01 -0.33
N LEU A 205 -15.67 -5.11 0.65
CA LEU A 205 -16.94 -4.42 0.89
C LEU A 205 -17.33 -3.54 -0.31
N LEU A 206 -16.38 -2.81 -0.88
CA LEU A 206 -16.61 -1.98 -2.07
C LEU A 206 -17.07 -2.84 -3.26
N LEU A 207 -16.44 -4.00 -3.48
CA LEU A 207 -16.91 -4.97 -4.45
C LEU A 207 -18.33 -5.43 -4.14
N THR A 208 -18.65 -5.70 -2.88
CA THR A 208 -20.01 -6.11 -2.47
C THR A 208 -21.04 -5.05 -2.82
N PHE A 209 -20.74 -3.77 -2.57
CA PHE A 209 -21.64 -2.67 -2.95
C PHE A 209 -21.80 -2.54 -4.47
N LEU A 210 -20.73 -2.71 -5.24
CA LEU A 210 -20.80 -2.63 -6.71
C LEU A 210 -21.61 -3.78 -7.34
N TYR A 211 -21.72 -4.90 -6.64
CA TYR A 211 -22.41 -6.10 -7.10
C TYR A 211 -23.64 -6.43 -6.27
N VAL A 212 -24.17 -5.51 -5.46
CA VAL A 212 -25.31 -5.70 -4.56
C VAL A 212 -26.55 -6.25 -5.29
N TRP A 213 -26.77 -5.86 -6.54
CA TRP A 213 -27.88 -6.37 -7.37
C TRP A 213 -27.71 -7.83 -7.82
N HIS A 214 -26.51 -8.43 -7.63
CA HIS A 214 -26.24 -9.82 -8.00
C HIS A 214 -26.41 -10.73 -6.77
N ARG A 215 -27.66 -11.03 -6.38
CA ARG A 215 -28.04 -11.80 -5.18
C ARG A 215 -27.40 -13.21 -5.05
N LYS A 216 -26.73 -13.71 -6.10
CA LYS A 216 -26.05 -15.03 -6.11
C LYS A 216 -24.59 -14.98 -5.71
N ILE A 217 -24.06 -13.79 -5.41
CA ILE A 217 -22.64 -13.57 -5.08
C ILE A 217 -22.59 -13.15 -3.61
N TYR A 218 -21.80 -13.86 -2.82
CA TYR A 218 -21.67 -13.64 -1.39
C TYR A 218 -20.43 -12.78 -1.07
N LEU A 219 -20.40 -12.16 0.10
CA LEU A 219 -19.24 -11.41 0.60
C LEU A 219 -17.95 -12.24 0.53
N TYR A 220 -18.04 -13.54 0.80
CA TYR A 220 -16.91 -14.47 0.68
C TYR A 220 -16.29 -14.50 -0.73
N ASP A 221 -17.12 -14.44 -1.79
CA ASP A 221 -16.64 -14.45 -3.18
C ASP A 221 -15.88 -13.16 -3.50
N HIS A 222 -16.34 -12.03 -2.96
CA HIS A 222 -15.67 -10.74 -3.08
C HIS A 222 -14.35 -10.71 -2.29
N LEU A 223 -14.30 -11.37 -1.12
CA LEU A 223 -13.07 -11.49 -0.33
C LEU A 223 -12.01 -12.30 -1.09
N ILE A 224 -12.38 -13.42 -1.72
CA ILE A 224 -11.47 -14.20 -2.57
C ILE A 224 -10.97 -13.37 -3.75
N ALA A 225 -11.85 -12.61 -4.41
CA ALA A 225 -11.47 -11.73 -5.50
C ALA A 225 -10.49 -10.64 -5.02
N GLY A 226 -10.73 -10.04 -3.86
CA GLY A 226 -9.85 -9.06 -3.22
C GLY A 226 -8.49 -9.65 -2.87
N LEU A 227 -8.44 -10.83 -2.26
CA LEU A 227 -7.19 -11.54 -1.94
C LEU A 227 -6.34 -11.81 -3.19
N HIS A 228 -6.94 -12.31 -4.26
CA HIS A 228 -6.22 -12.57 -5.51
C HIS A 228 -5.74 -11.27 -6.16
N PHE A 229 -6.56 -10.21 -6.15
CA PHE A 229 -6.17 -8.93 -6.71
C PHE A 229 -5.01 -8.30 -5.93
N GLN A 230 -5.08 -8.30 -4.61
CA GLN A 230 -4.03 -7.75 -3.76
C GLN A 230 -2.74 -8.58 -3.83
N THR A 231 -2.84 -9.91 -3.93
CA THR A 231 -1.70 -10.79 -4.22
C THR A 231 -1.02 -10.42 -5.54
N PHE A 232 -1.83 -10.18 -6.59
CA PHE A 232 -1.31 -9.71 -7.87
C PHE A 232 -0.60 -8.37 -7.74
N LEU A 233 -1.16 -7.40 -7.02
CA LEU A 233 -0.54 -6.08 -6.81
C LEU A 233 0.81 -6.20 -6.10
N TYR A 234 0.92 -7.04 -5.06
CA TYR A 234 2.20 -7.25 -4.36
C TYR A 234 3.25 -7.90 -5.25
N LEU A 235 2.89 -8.94 -6.01
CA LEU A 235 3.83 -9.60 -6.92
C LEU A 235 4.26 -8.68 -8.06
N LEU A 236 3.33 -7.92 -8.64
CA LEU A 236 3.64 -6.90 -9.64
C LEU A 236 4.56 -5.83 -9.07
N GLY A 237 4.22 -5.27 -7.90
CA GLY A 237 5.03 -4.27 -7.21
C GLY A 237 6.44 -4.77 -6.91
N THR A 238 6.58 -5.98 -6.36
CA THR A 238 7.88 -6.64 -6.15
C THR A 238 8.68 -6.72 -7.44
N THR A 239 8.05 -7.18 -8.55
CA THR A 239 8.73 -7.30 -9.84
C THR A 239 9.19 -5.95 -10.37
N LEU A 240 8.32 -4.93 -10.31
CA LEU A 240 8.65 -3.57 -10.77
C LEU A 240 9.78 -2.95 -9.93
N LEU A 241 9.76 -3.13 -8.61
CA LEU A 241 10.81 -2.66 -7.70
C LEU A 241 12.15 -3.31 -8.00
N LEU A 242 12.19 -4.63 -8.18
CA LEU A 242 13.43 -5.35 -8.52
C LEU A 242 13.97 -4.91 -9.89
N VAL A 243 13.10 -4.71 -10.88
CA VAL A 243 13.52 -4.20 -12.21
C VAL A 243 14.04 -2.76 -12.10
N ALA A 244 13.36 -1.89 -11.33
CA ALA A 244 13.80 -0.51 -11.10
C ALA A 244 15.15 -0.45 -10.37
N ALA A 245 15.40 -1.37 -9.43
CA ALA A 245 16.69 -1.48 -8.75
C ALA A 245 17.85 -1.84 -9.70
N ILE A 246 17.59 -2.71 -10.71
CA ILE A 246 18.58 -3.11 -11.70
C ILE A 246 18.76 -2.02 -12.78
N VAL A 247 17.67 -1.36 -13.19
CA VAL A 247 17.66 -0.35 -14.27
C VAL A 247 16.95 0.92 -13.78
N PRO A 248 17.63 1.77 -12.97
CA PRO A 248 16.98 2.95 -12.35
C PRO A 248 16.39 3.94 -13.37
N GLN A 249 17.01 4.07 -14.56
CA GLN A 249 16.52 4.97 -15.62
C GLN A 249 15.13 4.59 -16.13
N SER A 250 14.70 3.36 -15.92
CA SER A 250 13.39 2.86 -16.36
C SER A 250 12.24 3.16 -15.36
N ALA A 251 12.52 3.72 -14.18
CA ALA A 251 11.55 3.86 -13.09
C ALA A 251 10.26 4.57 -13.53
N GLY A 252 10.35 5.68 -14.25
CA GLY A 252 9.17 6.40 -14.75
C GLY A 252 8.31 5.57 -15.71
N TRP A 253 8.94 4.84 -16.63
CA TRP A 253 8.24 3.96 -17.57
C TRP A 253 7.64 2.74 -16.88
N LEU A 254 8.31 2.20 -15.84
CA LEU A 254 7.81 1.09 -15.05
C LEU A 254 6.57 1.50 -14.24
N VAL A 255 6.54 2.71 -13.67
CA VAL A 255 5.37 3.23 -12.96
C VAL A 255 4.19 3.37 -13.93
N LEU A 256 4.39 4.01 -15.09
CA LEU A 256 3.33 4.18 -16.09
C LEU A 256 2.84 2.82 -16.62
N GLY A 257 3.78 1.94 -17.01
CA GLY A 257 3.45 0.61 -17.50
C GLY A 257 2.74 -0.25 -16.45
N GLY A 258 3.22 -0.20 -15.20
CA GLY A 258 2.60 -0.87 -14.07
C GLY A 258 1.16 -0.42 -13.83
N PHE A 259 0.91 0.88 -13.89
CA PHE A 259 -0.44 1.44 -13.77
C PHE A 259 -1.38 0.95 -14.88
N LEU A 260 -0.92 0.95 -16.14
CA LEU A 260 -1.68 0.42 -17.26
C LEU A 260 -1.97 -1.09 -17.10
N VAL A 261 -1.00 -1.86 -16.63
CA VAL A 261 -1.17 -3.29 -16.34
C VAL A 261 -2.22 -3.50 -15.24
N ILE A 262 -2.21 -2.70 -14.17
CA ILE A 262 -3.21 -2.76 -13.09
C ILE A 262 -4.61 -2.51 -13.64
N ILE A 263 -4.80 -1.47 -14.46
CA ILE A 263 -6.09 -1.15 -15.09
C ILE A 263 -6.59 -2.33 -15.94
N ALA A 264 -5.73 -2.82 -16.83
CA ALA A 264 -6.08 -3.91 -17.74
C ALA A 264 -6.38 -5.22 -16.97
N TYR A 265 -5.59 -5.50 -15.92
CA TYR A 265 -5.79 -6.66 -15.05
C TYR A 265 -7.12 -6.57 -14.31
N LEU A 266 -7.41 -5.46 -13.64
CA LEU A 266 -8.65 -5.28 -12.87
C LEU A 266 -9.88 -5.37 -13.81
N TYR A 267 -9.84 -4.73 -14.96
CA TYR A 267 -10.90 -4.83 -15.96
C TYR A 267 -11.17 -6.27 -16.38
N ARG A 268 -10.13 -7.01 -16.77
CA ARG A 268 -10.28 -8.42 -17.19
C ARG A 268 -10.70 -9.30 -16.04
N MET A 269 -10.17 -9.07 -14.83
CA MET A 269 -10.52 -9.80 -13.62
C MET A 269 -12.02 -9.67 -13.32
N LEU A 270 -12.56 -8.45 -13.28
CA LEU A 270 -13.99 -8.23 -13.04
C LEU A 270 -14.86 -8.90 -14.09
N ARG A 271 -14.46 -8.77 -15.35
CA ARG A 271 -15.21 -9.35 -16.47
C ARG A 271 -15.26 -10.88 -16.41
N VAL A 272 -14.15 -11.53 -16.09
CA VAL A 272 -14.03 -12.98 -16.04
C VAL A 272 -14.66 -13.54 -14.76
N THR A 273 -14.35 -12.95 -13.60
CA THR A 273 -14.85 -13.41 -12.30
C THR A 273 -16.36 -13.33 -12.22
N TYR A 274 -16.92 -12.17 -12.60
CA TYR A 274 -18.35 -11.88 -12.43
C TYR A 274 -19.17 -12.08 -13.71
N ARG A 275 -18.55 -12.51 -14.81
CA ARG A 275 -19.21 -12.69 -16.12
C ARG A 275 -19.98 -11.46 -16.59
N SER A 276 -19.45 -10.25 -16.27
CA SER A 276 -20.10 -8.98 -16.58
C SER A 276 -19.89 -8.56 -18.04
N GLY A 277 -20.81 -7.76 -18.60
CA GLY A 277 -20.66 -7.15 -19.91
C GLY A 277 -19.48 -6.17 -19.98
N ARG A 278 -19.02 -5.87 -21.20
CA ARG A 278 -17.82 -5.02 -21.44
C ARG A 278 -17.94 -3.63 -20.81
N VAL A 279 -19.05 -2.94 -21.09
CA VAL A 279 -19.31 -1.58 -20.63
C VAL A 279 -19.42 -1.53 -19.11
N MET A 280 -20.21 -2.44 -18.52
CA MET A 280 -20.39 -2.47 -17.07
C MET A 280 -19.10 -2.83 -16.34
N SER A 281 -18.25 -3.69 -16.90
CA SER A 281 -16.93 -3.98 -16.34
C SER A 281 -16.01 -2.77 -16.41
N ALA A 282 -16.03 -1.99 -17.50
CA ALA A 282 -15.25 -0.77 -17.63
C ALA A 282 -15.69 0.27 -16.58
N LEU A 283 -17.00 0.53 -16.46
CA LEU A 283 -17.54 1.47 -15.49
C LEU A 283 -17.14 1.08 -14.05
N ARG A 284 -17.32 -0.20 -13.66
CA ARG A 284 -16.93 -0.70 -12.34
C ARG A 284 -15.43 -0.62 -12.10
N THR A 285 -14.61 -0.87 -13.13
CA THR A 285 -13.15 -0.71 -13.04
C THR A 285 -12.78 0.73 -12.74
N THR A 286 -13.36 1.70 -13.46
CA THR A 286 -13.11 3.13 -13.22
C THR A 286 -13.51 3.54 -11.82
N VAL A 287 -14.70 3.15 -11.35
CA VAL A 287 -15.16 3.43 -9.98
C VAL A 287 -14.22 2.83 -8.93
N LEU A 288 -13.82 1.55 -9.11
CA LEU A 288 -12.90 0.87 -8.19
C LEU A 288 -11.51 1.50 -8.17
N LEU A 289 -11.01 1.98 -9.32
CA LEU A 289 -9.71 2.66 -9.38
C LEU A 289 -9.77 4.01 -8.65
N ILE A 290 -10.81 4.81 -8.88
CA ILE A 290 -10.96 6.11 -8.22
C ILE A 290 -11.08 5.91 -6.70
N ILE A 291 -12.03 5.08 -6.25
CA ILE A 291 -12.24 4.86 -4.82
C ILE A 291 -11.05 4.12 -4.20
N GLY A 292 -10.44 3.18 -4.92
CA GLY A 292 -9.23 2.47 -4.47
C GLY A 292 -8.04 3.41 -4.29
N MET A 293 -7.85 4.39 -5.17
CA MET A 293 -6.82 5.44 -5.03
C MET A 293 -7.10 6.35 -3.82
N ILE A 294 -8.35 6.77 -3.64
CA ILE A 294 -8.75 7.57 -2.47
C ILE A 294 -8.52 6.76 -1.18
N LEU A 295 -8.91 5.49 -1.16
CA LEU A 295 -8.70 4.60 -0.03
C LEU A 295 -7.21 4.44 0.28
N LEU A 296 -6.39 4.21 -0.75
CA LEU A 296 -4.94 4.07 -0.58
C LEU A 296 -4.33 5.35 -0.02
N ALA A 297 -4.71 6.52 -0.55
CA ALA A 297 -4.26 7.83 -0.06
C ALA A 297 -4.69 8.06 1.40
N THR A 298 -5.94 7.71 1.75
CA THR A 298 -6.45 7.83 3.12
C THR A 298 -5.69 6.91 4.09
N LEU A 299 -5.42 5.67 3.69
CA LEU A 299 -4.63 4.74 4.50
C LEU A 299 -3.18 5.20 4.66
N ALA A 300 -2.57 5.71 3.59
CA ALA A 300 -1.22 6.27 3.65
C ALA A 300 -1.15 7.49 4.58
N LEU A 301 -2.12 8.41 4.47
CA LEU A 301 -2.23 9.56 5.37
C LEU A 301 -2.45 9.11 6.83
N GLY A 302 -3.35 8.15 7.06
CA GLY A 302 -3.59 7.56 8.38
C GLY A 302 -2.33 6.91 8.98
N LEU A 303 -1.52 6.25 8.15
CA LEU A 303 -0.25 5.67 8.55
C LEU A 303 0.75 6.76 8.99
N VAL A 304 0.86 7.85 8.21
CA VAL A 304 1.73 9.00 8.54
C VAL A 304 1.28 9.66 9.85
N ILE A 305 -0.03 9.95 9.98
CA ILE A 305 -0.59 10.56 11.19
C ILE A 305 -0.36 9.65 12.41
N LEU A 306 -0.62 8.35 12.29
CA LEU A 306 -0.40 7.42 13.40
C LEU A 306 1.08 7.36 13.79
N SER A 307 1.98 7.30 12.81
CA SER A 307 3.43 7.31 13.06
C SER A 307 3.87 8.59 13.76
N PHE A 308 3.33 9.74 13.34
CA PHE A 308 3.56 11.05 13.97
C PHE A 308 3.04 11.11 15.42
N LEU A 309 1.85 10.54 15.69
CA LEU A 309 1.27 10.53 17.03
C LEU A 309 1.99 9.59 18.01
N LEU A 310 2.66 8.57 17.50
CA LEU A 310 3.36 7.55 18.29
C LEU A 310 4.86 7.86 18.47
N THR A 311 5.41 8.83 17.76
CA THR A 311 6.80 9.29 17.91
C THR A 311 6.91 10.31 19.01
#